data_fbb1d75b048ab39ce89640de16d43269
#
_entry.id   fbb1d75b048ab39ce89640de16d43269
#
_cell.length_a   1.000
_cell.length_b   1.000
_cell.length_c   1.000
_cell.angle_alpha   90.00
_cell.angle_beta   90.00
_cell.angle_gamma   90.00
#
_symmetry.space_group_name_H-M   'P 1'
#
loop_
_entity.id
_entity.type
_entity.pdbx_description
1 polymer ?
#
loop_
_entity_poly.entity_id
_entity_poly.type
_entity_poly.pdbx_seq_one_letter_code
_entity_poly.pdbx_strand_id
1 'polypeptide(L)'
;AYVGVNPLATTATWLDNASGKGYDSLLKEHYADYHNLFSRVSLNLMGDNTTFTDMPINRRLEAYRQGAKDPYLEQLYYQFGRYLLISSSRPGDMPANLQGVWHNNVDGPWRVDYHNNINLQMNYWPACPTALSECEQPLFDFIRTLIKPGEVTAKSYFGTRGWTTSVSGNIFGFTTPLSSEDMSWN
;
A
#
# COMPACT_ATOMS: atom_id res chain seq x y z
N ALA A 1 7.14 -14.89 22.10
CA ALA A 1 5.75 -15.36 22.11
C ALA A 1 4.86 -14.29 21.51
N TYR A 2 3.86 -14.67 20.70
CA TYR A 2 2.87 -13.76 20.15
C TYR A 2 2.03 -13.15 21.29
N VAL A 3 1.93 -11.83 21.31
CA VAL A 3 1.22 -11.08 22.36
C VAL A 3 -0.02 -10.35 21.85
N GLY A 4 -0.42 -10.61 20.61
CA GLY A 4 -1.60 -10.02 19.98
C GLY A 4 -2.91 -10.75 20.30
N VAL A 5 -3.99 -10.29 19.69
CA VAL A 5 -5.30 -10.97 19.76
C VAL A 5 -5.29 -12.26 18.95
N ASN A 6 -6.11 -13.24 19.35
CA ASN A 6 -6.25 -14.47 18.58
C ASN A 6 -6.84 -14.16 17.18
N PRO A 7 -6.07 -14.36 16.08
CA PRO A 7 -6.53 -13.99 14.74
C PRO A 7 -7.76 -14.78 14.29
N LEU A 8 -7.88 -16.05 14.69
CA LEU A 8 -9.04 -16.87 14.34
C LEU A 8 -10.33 -16.35 15.00
N ALA A 9 -10.25 -15.99 16.29
CA ALA A 9 -11.40 -15.41 16.98
C ALA A 9 -11.81 -14.06 16.39
N THR A 10 -10.84 -13.21 16.05
CA THR A 10 -11.07 -11.90 15.44
C THR A 10 -11.73 -12.04 14.08
N THR A 11 -11.18 -12.88 13.21
CA THR A 11 -11.74 -13.11 11.86
C THR A 11 -13.11 -13.77 11.90
N ALA A 12 -13.37 -14.69 12.82
CA ALA A 12 -14.68 -15.26 13.03
C ALA A 12 -15.71 -14.18 13.40
N THR A 13 -15.37 -13.29 14.34
CA THR A 13 -16.24 -12.17 14.72
C THR A 13 -16.53 -11.25 13.52
N TRP A 14 -15.55 -10.94 12.70
CA TRP A 14 -15.76 -10.12 11.49
C TRP A 14 -16.69 -10.79 10.49
N LEU A 15 -16.51 -12.10 10.26
CA LEU A 15 -17.38 -12.87 9.36
C LEU A 15 -18.80 -12.96 9.88
N ASP A 16 -18.99 -13.20 11.16
CA ASP A 16 -20.30 -13.24 11.79
C ASP A 16 -21.03 -11.89 11.68
N ASN A 17 -20.31 -10.79 11.95
CA ASN A 17 -20.85 -9.43 11.80
C ASN A 17 -21.21 -9.10 10.34
N ALA A 18 -20.42 -9.58 9.37
CA ALA A 18 -20.72 -9.39 7.96
C ALA A 18 -21.87 -10.25 7.48
N SER A 19 -21.93 -11.53 7.90
CA SER A 19 -22.97 -12.48 7.49
C SER A 19 -24.37 -12.09 8.02
N GLY A 20 -24.42 -11.39 9.14
CA GLY A 20 -25.65 -10.82 9.69
C GLY A 20 -26.22 -9.64 8.90
N LYS A 21 -25.47 -9.10 7.93
CA LYS A 21 -25.89 -7.99 7.07
C LYS A 21 -26.26 -8.48 5.68
N GLY A 22 -27.29 -7.92 5.07
CA GLY A 22 -27.60 -8.18 3.65
C GLY A 22 -26.60 -7.47 2.73
N TYR A 23 -26.49 -7.97 1.48
CA TYR A 23 -25.59 -7.43 0.45
C TYR A 23 -25.73 -5.91 0.27
N ASP A 24 -26.95 -5.39 0.17
CA ASP A 24 -27.19 -3.96 -0.06
C ASP A 24 -26.68 -3.10 1.11
N SER A 25 -26.78 -3.61 2.35
CA SER A 25 -26.25 -2.92 3.52
C SER A 25 -24.71 -2.87 3.50
N LEU A 26 -24.06 -4.00 3.19
CA LEU A 26 -22.61 -4.07 3.06
C LEU A 26 -22.10 -3.17 1.91
N LEU A 27 -22.80 -3.19 0.77
CA LEU A 27 -22.45 -2.34 -0.37
C LEU A 27 -22.58 -0.85 -0.03
N LYS A 28 -23.64 -0.46 0.68
CA LYS A 28 -23.84 0.92 1.13
C LYS A 28 -22.75 1.38 2.10
N GLU A 29 -22.38 0.53 3.08
CA GLU A 29 -21.29 0.82 4.01
C GLU A 29 -19.95 0.96 3.28
N HIS A 30 -19.66 0.05 2.34
CA HIS A 30 -18.46 0.11 1.51
C HIS A 30 -18.39 1.41 0.69
N TYR A 31 -19.47 1.80 0.03
CA TYR A 31 -19.52 3.06 -0.71
C TYR A 31 -19.33 4.27 0.19
N ALA A 32 -19.94 4.29 1.36
CA ALA A 32 -19.82 5.42 2.30
C ALA A 32 -18.36 5.56 2.78
N ASP A 33 -17.71 4.46 3.15
CA ASP A 33 -16.32 4.45 3.59
C ASP A 33 -15.37 4.89 2.47
N TYR A 34 -15.45 4.22 1.31
CA TYR A 34 -14.58 4.51 0.18
C TYR A 34 -14.77 5.94 -0.34
N HIS A 35 -16.01 6.38 -0.49
CA HIS A 35 -16.35 7.70 -1.04
C HIS A 35 -15.87 8.83 -0.13
N ASN A 36 -15.85 8.63 1.17
CA ASN A 36 -15.32 9.60 2.14
C ASN A 36 -13.85 9.97 1.86
N LEU A 37 -13.07 9.04 1.35
CA LEU A 37 -11.67 9.28 0.97
C LEU A 37 -11.53 9.67 -0.50
N PHE A 38 -12.17 8.92 -1.37
CA PHE A 38 -11.98 9.07 -2.81
C PHE A 38 -12.51 10.39 -3.36
N SER A 39 -13.64 10.89 -2.84
CA SER A 39 -14.28 12.13 -3.33
C SER A 39 -13.55 13.43 -2.92
N ARG A 40 -12.54 13.35 -2.06
CA ARG A 40 -11.79 14.54 -1.60
C ARG A 40 -11.00 15.23 -2.71
N VAL A 41 -10.65 14.50 -3.74
CA VAL A 41 -9.90 15.03 -4.89
C VAL A 41 -10.55 14.58 -6.18
N SER A 42 -10.88 15.53 -7.03
CA SER A 42 -11.27 15.30 -8.42
C SER A 42 -10.24 15.92 -9.36
N LEU A 43 -9.96 15.21 -10.44
CA LEU A 43 -9.08 15.68 -11.52
C LEU A 43 -9.86 15.59 -12.82
N ASN A 44 -9.99 16.69 -13.55
CA ASN A 44 -10.57 16.71 -14.88
C ASN A 44 -9.55 17.28 -15.87
N LEU A 45 -9.02 16.41 -16.73
CA LEU A 45 -8.09 16.76 -17.79
C LEU A 45 -8.76 16.75 -19.17
N MET A 46 -10.01 16.31 -19.24
CA MET A 46 -10.70 16.06 -20.52
C MET A 46 -11.14 17.32 -21.24
N GLY A 47 -11.47 18.38 -20.49
CA GLY A 47 -12.22 19.46 -21.09
C GLY A 47 -13.49 18.92 -21.77
N ASP A 48 -13.71 19.30 -23.02
CA ASP A 48 -14.86 18.87 -23.83
C ASP A 48 -14.54 17.63 -24.72
N ASN A 49 -13.37 17.02 -24.59
CA ASN A 49 -12.95 15.91 -25.43
C ASN A 49 -13.37 14.53 -24.86
N THR A 50 -14.35 13.90 -25.48
CA THR A 50 -14.90 12.59 -25.11
C THR A 50 -14.53 11.46 -26.09
N THR A 51 -13.59 11.68 -26.99
CA THR A 51 -13.31 10.80 -28.15
C THR A 51 -12.98 9.35 -27.77
N PHE A 52 -12.41 9.11 -26.58
CA PHE A 52 -11.95 7.77 -26.15
C PHE A 52 -12.84 7.10 -25.10
N THR A 53 -13.95 7.72 -24.67
CA THR A 53 -14.73 7.23 -23.51
C THR A 53 -15.31 5.82 -23.70
N ASP A 54 -15.69 5.46 -24.92
CA ASP A 54 -16.30 4.14 -25.23
C ASP A 54 -15.28 3.07 -25.67
N MET A 55 -14.00 3.43 -25.76
CA MET A 55 -12.95 2.50 -26.15
C MET A 55 -12.48 1.67 -24.94
N PRO A 56 -12.36 0.34 -25.06
CA PRO A 56 -11.77 -0.50 -24.01
C PRO A 56 -10.37 -0.08 -23.60
N ILE A 57 -10.05 -0.17 -22.30
CA ILE A 57 -8.81 0.34 -21.74
C ILE A 57 -7.55 -0.22 -22.40
N ASN A 58 -7.53 -1.48 -22.79
CA ASN A 58 -6.41 -2.10 -23.50
C ASN A 58 -6.15 -1.47 -24.88
N ARG A 59 -7.20 -1.06 -25.58
CA ARG A 59 -7.08 -0.36 -26.87
C ARG A 59 -6.62 1.09 -26.67
N ARG A 60 -7.07 1.73 -25.61
CA ARG A 60 -6.64 3.08 -25.24
C ARG A 60 -5.14 3.10 -24.91
N LEU A 61 -4.67 2.13 -24.12
CA LEU A 61 -3.26 1.97 -23.77
C LEU A 61 -2.38 1.76 -25.02
N GLU A 62 -2.84 0.96 -25.97
CA GLU A 62 -2.12 0.74 -27.21
C GLU A 62 -2.07 2.02 -28.07
N ALA A 63 -3.17 2.72 -28.24
CA ALA A 63 -3.19 4.01 -28.93
C ALA A 63 -2.29 5.05 -28.26
N TYR A 64 -2.28 5.10 -26.93
CA TYR A 64 -1.43 6.00 -26.14
C TYR A 64 0.07 5.71 -26.37
N ARG A 65 0.47 4.43 -26.41
CA ARG A 65 1.84 4.01 -26.76
C ARG A 65 2.28 4.46 -28.15
N GLN A 66 1.32 4.58 -29.07
CA GLN A 66 1.52 5.06 -30.43
C GLN A 66 1.46 6.58 -30.56
N GLY A 67 1.34 7.30 -29.45
CA GLY A 67 1.38 8.76 -29.38
C GLY A 67 0.03 9.44 -29.41
N ALA A 68 -1.08 8.71 -29.31
CA ALA A 68 -2.39 9.32 -29.15
C ALA A 68 -2.49 10.08 -27.82
N LYS A 69 -3.13 11.24 -27.83
CA LYS A 69 -3.43 12.00 -26.60
C LYS A 69 -4.72 11.47 -26.01
N ASP A 70 -4.67 11.05 -24.77
CA ASP A 70 -5.83 10.56 -24.04
C ASP A 70 -5.85 11.10 -22.60
N PRO A 71 -6.29 12.35 -22.39
CA PRO A 71 -6.32 12.94 -21.06
C PRO A 71 -7.25 12.21 -20.07
N TYR A 72 -8.26 11.51 -20.55
CA TYR A 72 -9.10 10.66 -19.70
C TYR A 72 -8.34 9.43 -19.17
N LEU A 73 -7.47 8.82 -19.97
CA LEU A 73 -6.61 7.73 -19.52
C LEU A 73 -5.61 8.20 -18.44
N GLU A 74 -5.06 9.40 -18.61
CA GLU A 74 -4.17 10.03 -17.61
C GLU A 74 -4.91 10.30 -16.30
N GLN A 75 -6.11 10.85 -16.38
CA GLN A 75 -7.00 11.07 -15.24
C GLN A 75 -7.36 9.76 -14.54
N LEU A 76 -7.71 8.73 -15.31
CA LEU A 76 -8.02 7.41 -14.78
C LEU A 76 -6.82 6.79 -14.07
N TYR A 77 -5.63 6.92 -14.64
CA TYR A 77 -4.38 6.42 -14.04
C TYR A 77 -4.09 7.10 -12.70
N TYR A 78 -4.25 8.42 -12.62
CA TYR A 78 -4.14 9.16 -11.36
C TYR A 78 -5.13 8.66 -10.30
N GLN A 79 -6.42 8.53 -10.66
CA GLN A 79 -7.44 8.07 -9.72
C GLN A 79 -7.26 6.59 -9.34
N PHE A 80 -6.73 5.78 -10.25
CA PHE A 80 -6.41 4.38 -9.96
C PHE A 80 -5.26 4.25 -8.95
N GLY A 81 -4.24 5.12 -9.02
CA GLY A 81 -3.20 5.19 -7.98
C GLY A 81 -3.77 5.51 -6.60
N ARG A 82 -4.71 6.47 -6.51
CA ARG A 82 -5.42 6.76 -5.26
C ARG A 82 -6.25 5.56 -4.78
N TYR A 83 -6.97 4.91 -5.68
CA TYR A 83 -7.72 3.68 -5.36
C TYR A 83 -6.81 2.61 -4.75
N LEU A 84 -5.65 2.35 -5.34
CA LEU A 84 -4.69 1.36 -4.83
C LEU A 84 -4.24 1.69 -3.40
N LEU A 85 -3.91 2.95 -3.11
CA LEU A 85 -3.51 3.36 -1.77
C LEU A 85 -4.66 3.22 -0.75
N ILE A 86 -5.85 3.71 -1.07
CA ILE A 86 -7.03 3.58 -0.21
C ILE A 86 -7.35 2.11 0.10
N SER A 87 -7.17 1.22 -0.89
CA SER A 87 -7.53 -0.20 -0.78
C SER A 87 -6.45 -1.07 -0.12
N SER A 88 -5.23 -0.57 0.04
CA SER A 88 -4.10 -1.33 0.56
C SER A 88 -3.54 -0.84 1.89
N SER A 89 -3.94 0.35 2.36
CA SER A 89 -3.33 0.96 3.55
C SER A 89 -4.34 1.80 4.32
N ARG A 90 -4.90 1.23 5.37
CA ARG A 90 -5.87 1.88 6.26
C ARG A 90 -5.40 1.83 7.70
N PRO A 91 -5.78 2.81 8.55
CA PRO A 91 -5.45 2.79 9.98
C PRO A 91 -5.82 1.47 10.64
N GLY A 92 -4.83 0.85 11.32
CA GLY A 92 -4.99 -0.47 11.95
C GLY A 92 -4.47 -1.65 11.12
N ASP A 93 -4.17 -1.44 9.85
CA ASP A 93 -3.58 -2.44 8.96
C ASP A 93 -2.04 -2.42 8.99
N MET A 94 -1.43 -3.42 8.35
CA MET A 94 -0.03 -3.36 7.95
C MET A 94 0.13 -2.44 6.73
N PRO A 95 1.29 -1.79 6.54
CA PRO A 95 1.50 -0.98 5.35
C PRO A 95 1.51 -1.81 4.07
N ALA A 96 1.22 -1.15 2.94
CA ALA A 96 1.36 -1.76 1.62
C ALA A 96 2.82 -2.18 1.38
N ASN A 97 3.02 -3.46 1.03
CA ASN A 97 4.34 -3.99 0.64
C ASN A 97 4.64 -3.71 -0.85
N LEU A 98 5.66 -4.36 -1.42
CA LEU A 98 6.03 -4.21 -2.84
C LEU A 98 4.88 -4.45 -3.83
N GLN A 99 3.97 -5.34 -3.49
CA GLN A 99 2.80 -5.68 -4.31
C GLN A 99 1.49 -5.07 -3.78
N GLY A 100 1.57 -4.13 -2.85
CA GLY A 100 0.41 -3.64 -2.13
C GLY A 100 -0.15 -4.73 -1.20
N VAL A 101 -1.33 -5.23 -1.51
CA VAL A 101 -1.97 -6.39 -0.84
C VAL A 101 -2.38 -7.46 -1.86
N TRP A 102 -2.02 -7.27 -3.13
CA TRP A 102 -2.44 -8.12 -4.25
C TRP A 102 -1.33 -9.07 -4.65
N HIS A 103 -1.38 -10.27 -4.09
CA HIS A 103 -0.51 -11.37 -4.48
C HIS A 103 -1.24 -12.70 -4.30
N ASN A 104 -1.12 -13.58 -5.27
CA ASN A 104 -1.87 -14.85 -5.31
C ASN A 104 -1.00 -16.10 -5.12
N ASN A 105 0.29 -15.94 -4.86
CA ASN A 105 1.21 -17.05 -4.61
C ASN A 105 1.84 -16.93 -3.22
N VAL A 106 2.30 -18.04 -2.68
CA VAL A 106 3.06 -18.07 -1.41
C VAL A 106 4.42 -17.41 -1.59
N ASP A 107 5.04 -17.60 -2.75
CA ASP A 107 6.35 -17.03 -3.07
C ASP A 107 6.19 -16.03 -4.22
N GLY A 108 6.34 -14.76 -3.91
CA GLY A 108 6.15 -13.65 -4.85
C GLY A 108 7.45 -12.97 -5.22
N PRO A 109 7.42 -12.09 -6.24
CA PRO A 109 8.57 -11.30 -6.64
C PRO A 109 9.16 -10.57 -5.43
N TRP A 110 10.50 -10.63 -5.26
CA TRP A 110 11.21 -10.02 -4.15
C TRP A 110 10.71 -10.46 -2.77
N ARG A 111 10.15 -11.69 -2.69
CA ARG A 111 9.59 -12.30 -1.46
C ARG A 111 8.45 -11.51 -0.81
N VAL A 112 7.84 -10.59 -1.55
CA VAL A 112 6.72 -9.74 -1.08
C VAL A 112 7.07 -8.96 0.21
N ASP A 113 8.32 -8.55 0.36
CA ASP A 113 8.81 -7.85 1.55
C ASP A 113 8.61 -6.33 1.50
N TYR A 114 9.09 -5.66 2.54
CA TYR A 114 9.18 -4.20 2.60
C TYR A 114 10.59 -3.77 2.19
N HIS A 115 10.73 -3.16 1.01
CA HIS A 115 11.99 -2.59 0.57
C HIS A 115 12.12 -1.17 1.13
N ASN A 116 12.94 -1.05 2.19
CA ASN A 116 13.06 0.18 2.99
C ASN A 116 13.98 1.24 2.36
N ASN A 117 14.63 0.96 1.24
CA ASN A 117 15.52 1.90 0.59
C ASN A 117 14.80 2.98 -0.21
N ILE A 118 13.69 2.63 -0.91
CA ILE A 118 12.89 3.58 -1.69
C ILE A 118 11.45 3.09 -1.96
N ASN A 119 11.24 1.78 -2.16
CA ASN A 119 9.95 1.26 -2.65
C ASN A 119 8.84 1.49 -1.64
N LEU A 120 9.09 1.20 -0.37
CA LEU A 120 8.11 1.44 0.70
C LEU A 120 7.74 2.93 0.77
N GLN A 121 8.72 3.82 0.72
CA GLN A 121 8.49 5.26 0.74
C GLN A 121 7.68 5.73 -0.48
N MET A 122 8.00 5.22 -1.67
CA MET A 122 7.30 5.59 -2.91
C MET A 122 5.82 5.22 -2.89
N ASN A 123 5.44 4.11 -2.25
CA ASN A 123 4.05 3.74 -2.10
C ASN A 123 3.23 4.82 -1.38
N TYR A 124 3.87 5.61 -0.52
CA TYR A 124 3.21 6.62 0.33
C TYR A 124 3.40 8.06 -0.13
N TRP A 125 4.29 8.33 -1.11
CA TRP A 125 4.47 9.69 -1.61
C TRP A 125 3.19 10.40 -2.07
N PRO A 126 2.22 9.70 -2.69
CA PRO A 126 0.98 10.36 -3.09
C PRO A 126 0.02 10.64 -1.94
N ALA A 127 0.19 10.08 -0.75
CA ALA A 127 -0.82 10.17 0.31
C ALA A 127 -1.20 11.60 0.68
N CYS A 128 -0.27 12.42 1.16
CA CYS A 128 -0.55 13.79 1.55
C CYS A 128 -1.00 14.67 0.37
N PRO A 129 -0.30 14.72 -0.78
CA PRO A 129 -0.70 15.59 -1.90
C PRO A 129 -2.03 15.21 -2.54
N THR A 130 -2.54 14.00 -2.28
CA THR A 130 -3.83 13.56 -2.81
C THR A 130 -4.93 13.44 -1.75
N ALA A 131 -4.76 14.13 -0.61
CA ALA A 131 -5.70 14.19 0.52
C ALA A 131 -6.03 12.81 1.13
N LEU A 132 -5.02 11.94 1.29
CA LEU A 132 -5.09 10.59 1.84
C LEU A 132 -4.10 10.39 2.99
N SER A 133 -3.87 11.42 3.82
CA SER A 133 -2.88 11.39 4.90
C SER A 133 -3.12 10.27 5.91
N GLU A 134 -4.37 9.87 6.16
CA GLU A 134 -4.70 8.74 7.03
C GLU A 134 -4.12 7.40 6.52
N CYS A 135 -3.94 7.27 5.22
CA CYS A 135 -3.35 6.08 4.62
C CYS A 135 -1.86 5.92 4.94
N GLU A 136 -1.19 6.95 5.49
CA GLU A 136 0.19 6.84 5.99
C GLU A 136 0.29 6.23 7.40
N GLN A 137 -0.80 6.19 8.15
CA GLN A 137 -0.76 5.72 9.53
C GLN A 137 -0.19 4.29 9.66
N PRO A 138 -0.54 3.31 8.80
CA PRO A 138 0.08 1.99 8.85
C PRO A 138 1.60 2.01 8.68
N LEU A 139 2.12 2.89 7.81
CA LEU A 139 3.57 3.06 7.64
C LEU A 139 4.23 3.56 8.93
N PHE A 140 3.65 4.58 9.56
CA PHE A 140 4.21 5.12 10.80
C PHE A 140 4.15 4.11 11.95
N ASP A 141 3.08 3.34 12.05
CA ASP A 141 2.95 2.31 13.06
C ASP A 141 3.97 1.18 12.82
N PHE A 142 4.17 0.77 11.57
CA PHE A 142 5.20 -0.18 11.19
C PHE A 142 6.60 0.32 11.55
N ILE A 143 6.96 1.56 11.20
CA ILE A 143 8.26 2.17 11.54
C ILE A 143 8.49 2.13 13.05
N ARG A 144 7.48 2.41 13.87
CA ARG A 144 7.59 2.33 15.33
C ARG A 144 7.95 0.92 15.81
N THR A 145 7.45 -0.12 15.14
CA THR A 145 7.79 -1.52 15.48
C THR A 145 9.24 -1.87 15.17
N LEU A 146 9.88 -1.17 14.21
CA LEU A 146 11.26 -1.40 13.82
C LEU A 146 12.28 -0.76 14.79
N ILE A 147 11.88 0.18 15.64
CA ILE A 147 12.80 0.92 16.52
C ILE A 147 13.55 -0.04 17.45
N LYS A 148 12.85 -0.86 18.21
CA LYS A 148 13.46 -1.78 19.18
C LYS A 148 14.42 -2.81 18.56
N PRO A 149 14.02 -3.59 17.54
CA PRO A 149 14.96 -4.48 16.86
C PRO A 149 16.09 -3.71 16.17
N GLY A 150 15.80 -2.52 15.62
CA GLY A 150 16.78 -1.67 14.99
C GLY A 150 17.84 -1.12 15.94
N GLU A 151 17.53 -0.87 17.21
CA GLU A 151 18.51 -0.51 18.26
C GLU A 151 19.52 -1.65 18.48
N VAL A 152 19.03 -2.90 18.50
CA VAL A 152 19.88 -4.08 18.60
C VAL A 152 20.80 -4.21 17.39
N THR A 153 20.26 -4.02 16.20
CA THR A 153 21.02 -4.07 14.94
C THR A 153 22.08 -2.96 14.89
N ALA A 154 21.73 -1.72 15.23
CA ALA A 154 22.65 -0.60 15.26
C ALA A 154 23.84 -0.88 16.19
N LYS A 155 23.57 -1.41 17.37
CA LYS A 155 24.62 -1.75 18.31
C LYS A 155 25.48 -2.93 17.87
N SER A 156 24.86 -4.00 17.39
CA SER A 156 25.55 -5.27 17.08
C SER A 156 26.39 -5.18 15.81
N TYR A 157 25.90 -4.51 14.77
CA TYR A 157 26.56 -4.42 13.47
C TYR A 157 27.46 -3.19 13.34
N PHE A 158 27.07 -2.07 13.96
CA PHE A 158 27.74 -0.78 13.75
C PHE A 158 28.37 -0.20 15.01
N GLY A 159 28.19 -0.83 16.18
CA GLY A 159 28.76 -0.36 17.46
C GLY A 159 28.21 1.02 17.89
N THR A 160 27.08 1.47 17.34
CA THR A 160 26.56 2.81 17.52
C THR A 160 25.27 2.85 18.36
N ARG A 161 24.90 4.06 18.78
CA ARG A 161 23.59 4.37 19.39
C ARG A 161 22.56 4.70 18.29
N GLY A 162 21.28 4.69 18.68
CA GLY A 162 20.17 4.91 17.78
C GLY A 162 19.66 3.59 17.19
N TRP A 163 18.97 3.64 16.11
CA TRP A 163 18.42 2.46 15.45
C TRP A 163 18.65 2.52 13.95
N THR A 164 18.61 1.35 13.32
CA THR A 164 18.76 1.20 11.87
C THR A 164 17.90 0.05 11.37
N THR A 165 17.56 0.09 10.08
CA THR A 165 16.99 -1.04 9.36
C THR A 165 17.67 -1.13 8.00
N SER A 166 17.85 -2.34 7.51
CA SER A 166 18.39 -2.61 6.19
C SER A 166 17.29 -2.58 5.11
N VAL A 167 17.67 -2.81 3.87
CA VAL A 167 16.78 -2.73 2.70
C VAL A 167 15.56 -3.63 2.86
N SER A 168 15.77 -4.90 3.16
CA SER A 168 14.67 -5.86 3.33
C SER A 168 14.09 -5.81 4.74
N GLY A 169 12.78 -5.73 4.82
CA GLY A 169 12.04 -5.78 6.07
C GLY A 169 10.83 -6.71 5.95
N ASN A 170 10.28 -7.11 7.08
CA ASN A 170 9.08 -7.93 7.14
C ASN A 170 8.22 -7.54 8.35
N ILE A 171 7.03 -8.13 8.43
CA ILE A 171 6.07 -7.88 9.52
C ILE A 171 6.57 -8.31 10.91
N PHE A 172 7.66 -9.08 10.99
CA PHE A 172 8.24 -9.56 12.25
C PHE A 172 9.35 -8.65 12.78
N GLY A 173 9.58 -7.49 12.14
CA GLY A 173 10.57 -6.53 12.61
C GLY A 173 12.01 -6.90 12.26
N PHE A 174 12.22 -7.53 11.11
CA PHE A 174 13.57 -7.82 10.60
C PHE A 174 14.27 -6.51 10.21
N THR A 175 15.45 -6.27 10.76
CA THR A 175 16.20 -5.02 10.59
C THR A 175 17.66 -5.24 10.22
N THR A 176 18.15 -6.50 10.23
CA THR A 176 19.56 -6.80 9.98
C THR A 176 19.88 -6.81 8.48
N PRO A 177 21.14 -6.58 8.08
CA PRO A 177 21.60 -6.83 6.73
C PRO A 177 21.30 -8.26 6.27
N LEU A 178 20.96 -8.44 4.97
CA LEU A 178 20.66 -9.75 4.41
C LEU A 178 21.89 -10.64 4.30
N SER A 179 23.04 -10.04 3.96
CA SER A 179 24.30 -10.76 3.77
C SER A 179 25.46 -9.83 4.08
N SER A 180 26.52 -10.40 4.66
CA SER A 180 27.80 -9.69 4.83
C SER A 180 28.61 -9.60 3.52
N GLU A 181 28.26 -10.37 2.51
CA GLU A 181 29.00 -10.46 1.25
C GLU A 181 28.48 -9.53 0.18
N ASP A 182 27.21 -9.20 0.21
CA ASP A 182 26.59 -8.28 -0.76
C ASP A 182 26.22 -6.95 -0.09
N MET A 183 27.17 -6.02 -0.09
CA MET A 183 27.00 -4.67 0.43
C MET A 183 26.04 -3.80 -0.39
N SER A 184 25.65 -4.22 -1.58
CA SER A 184 24.75 -3.46 -2.45
C SER A 184 23.29 -3.48 -1.99
N TRP A 185 22.96 -4.41 -1.09
CA TRP A 185 21.60 -4.62 -0.56
C TRP A 185 21.48 -4.42 0.97
N ASN A 186 22.44 -3.72 1.57
CA ASN A 186 22.45 -3.48 3.01
C ASN A 186 22.17 -2.02 3.38
#